data_95cfc36bc6d6cdcadd288a05f0d777f1
#
_entry.id   95cfc36bc6d6cdcadd288a05f0d777f1
#
_cell.length_a   1.000
_cell.length_b   1.000
_cell.length_c   1.000
_cell.angle_alpha   90.00
_cell.angle_beta   90.00
_cell.angle_gamma   90.00
#
_symmetry.space_group_name_H-M   'P 1'
#
loop_
_entity.id
_entity.type
_entity.pdbx_description
1 polymer ?
#
loop_
_entity_poly.entity_id
_entity_poly.type
_entity_poly.pdbx_seq_one_letter_code
_entity_poly.pdbx_strand_id
1 'polypeptide(L)' 'MDEMDEIVHEFLVESYENLDQLDQDLVALESDPSSRALLSSIFRTVHTIKGTSGFLGFANLERVSHVG' A
#
# COMPACT_ATOMS: atom_id res chain seq x y z
N MET A 1 -10.70 21.01 5.05
CA MET A 1 -10.01 20.00 4.22
C MET A 1 -11.01 19.44 3.21
N ASP A 2 -10.67 19.43 1.94
CA ASP A 2 -11.62 18.93 0.98
C ASP A 2 -11.61 17.40 0.93
N GLU A 3 -12.56 16.84 0.18
CA GLU A 3 -12.77 15.41 0.09
C GLU A 3 -11.54 14.67 -0.45
N MET A 4 -10.87 15.27 -1.41
CA MET A 4 -9.66 14.67 -1.99
C MET A 4 -8.51 14.64 -0.99
N ASP A 5 -8.36 15.69 -0.19
CA ASP A 5 -7.33 15.73 0.86
C ASP A 5 -7.57 14.64 1.90
N GLU A 6 -8.82 14.38 2.26
CA GLU A 6 -9.15 13.31 3.19
C GLU A 6 -8.81 11.94 2.63
N ILE A 7 -9.12 11.72 1.34
CA ILE A 7 -8.80 10.45 0.67
C ILE A 7 -7.29 10.25 0.61
N VAL A 8 -6.54 11.27 0.26
CA VAL A 8 -5.08 11.21 0.19
C VAL A 8 -4.51 10.94 1.57
N HIS A 9 -5.05 11.60 2.61
CA HIS A 9 -4.60 11.39 3.97
C HIS A 9 -4.81 9.95 4.43
N GLU A 10 -6.00 9.40 4.19
CA GLU A 10 -6.30 8.01 4.52
C GLU A 10 -5.40 7.04 3.76
N PHE A 11 -5.15 7.33 2.49
CA PHE A 11 -4.24 6.54 1.67
C PHE A 11 -2.84 6.51 2.26
N LEU A 12 -2.33 7.67 2.67
CA LEU A 12 -0.99 7.76 3.25
C LEU A 12 -0.89 6.99 4.56
N VAL A 13 -1.89 7.13 5.43
CA VAL A 13 -1.91 6.40 6.70
C VAL A 13 -1.91 4.90 6.45
N GLU A 14 -2.76 4.43 5.56
CA GLU A 14 -2.85 3.02 5.21
C GLU A 14 -1.55 2.50 4.59
N SER A 15 -0.95 3.30 3.73
CA SER A 15 0.33 2.94 3.12
C SER A 15 1.44 2.81 4.15
N TYR A 16 1.50 3.72 5.11
CA TYR A 16 2.49 3.65 6.18
C TYR A 16 2.28 2.41 7.06
N GLU A 17 1.03 2.08 7.36
CA GLU A 17 0.72 0.86 8.11
C GLU A 17 1.15 -0.39 7.35
N ASN A 18 0.91 -0.42 6.05
CA ASN A 18 1.31 -1.54 5.21
C ASN A 18 2.84 -1.66 5.11
N LEU A 19 3.53 -0.54 4.99
CA LEU A 19 4.99 -0.53 4.94
C LEU A 19 5.58 -0.98 6.27
N ASP A 20 4.98 -0.58 7.39
CA ASP A 20 5.42 -1.01 8.70
C ASP A 20 5.25 -2.52 8.87
N GLN A 21 4.12 -3.05 8.44
CA GLN A 21 3.87 -4.49 8.48
C GLN A 21 4.87 -5.25 7.60
N LEU A 22 5.14 -4.71 6.41
CA LEU A 22 6.11 -5.31 5.50
C LEU A 22 7.51 -5.34 6.12
N ASP A 23 7.91 -4.25 6.77
CA ASP A 23 9.20 -4.17 7.44
C ASP A 23 9.31 -5.22 8.53
N GLN A 24 8.28 -5.37 9.36
CA GLN A 24 8.23 -6.38 10.41
C GLN A 24 8.33 -7.80 9.83
N ASP A 25 7.62 -8.05 8.74
CA ASP A 25 7.65 -9.35 8.08
C ASP A 25 9.02 -9.65 7.48
N LEU A 26 9.68 -8.66 6.91
CA LEU A 26 11.03 -8.83 6.35
C LEU A 26 12.04 -9.12 7.44
N VAL A 27 11.95 -8.44 8.57
CA VAL A 27 12.84 -8.71 9.71
C VAL A 27 12.61 -10.13 10.24
N ALA A 28 11.35 -10.53 10.35
CA ALA A 28 11.02 -11.89 10.80
C ALA A 28 11.52 -12.94 9.80
N LEU A 29 11.46 -12.63 8.51
CA LEU A 29 11.92 -13.54 7.47
C LEU A 29 13.44 -13.75 7.53
N GLU A 30 14.20 -12.75 7.95
CA GLU A 30 15.65 -12.92 8.17
C GLU A 30 15.94 -14.01 9.19
N SER A 31 15.09 -14.12 10.22
CA SER A 31 15.23 -15.16 11.24
C SER A 31 14.66 -16.51 10.79
N ASP A 32 13.69 -16.50 9.89
CA ASP A 32 13.04 -17.72 9.42
C ASP A 32 12.78 -17.63 7.91
N PRO A 33 13.83 -17.80 7.08
CA PRO A 33 13.68 -17.64 5.62
C PRO A 33 12.79 -18.67 4.94
N SER A 34 12.50 -19.78 5.61
CA SER A 34 11.64 -20.83 5.03
C SER A 34 10.19 -20.70 5.43
N SER A 35 9.80 -19.69 6.17
CA SER A 35 8.43 -19.52 6.62
C SER A 35 7.52 -19.15 5.45
N ARG A 36 6.64 -20.07 5.07
CA ARG A 36 5.64 -19.85 4.04
C ARG A 36 4.60 -18.82 4.48
N ALA A 37 4.30 -18.82 5.77
CA ALA A 37 3.35 -17.86 6.33
C ALA A 37 3.86 -16.42 6.19
N LEU A 38 5.15 -16.21 6.47
CA LEU A 38 5.77 -14.89 6.30
C LEU A 38 5.82 -14.47 4.84
N LEU A 39 6.20 -15.39 3.95
CA LEU A 39 6.22 -15.11 2.51
C LEU A 39 4.83 -14.75 2.00
N SER A 40 3.82 -15.50 2.43
CA SER A 40 2.43 -15.22 2.04
C SER A 40 1.98 -13.84 2.52
N SER A 41 2.33 -13.50 3.77
CA SER A 41 2.00 -12.19 4.34
C SER A 41 2.67 -11.05 3.55
N ILE A 42 3.95 -11.22 3.21
CA ILE A 42 4.70 -10.24 2.43
C ILE A 42 4.05 -10.04 1.05
N PHE A 43 3.75 -11.12 0.35
CA PHE A 43 3.12 -11.04 -0.96
C PHE A 43 1.76 -10.35 -0.89
N ARG A 44 0.98 -10.66 0.13
CA ARG A 44 -0.33 -10.05 0.34
C ARG A 44 -0.20 -8.54 0.56
N THR A 45 0.75 -8.13 1.39
CA THR A 45 1.00 -6.72 1.69
C THR A 45 1.45 -5.97 0.43
N VAL A 46 2.40 -6.54 -0.30
CA VAL A 46 2.89 -5.95 -1.56
C VAL A 46 1.75 -5.81 -2.56
N HIS A 47 0.90 -6.85 -2.66
CA HIS A 47 -0.25 -6.82 -3.57
C HIS A 47 -1.24 -5.71 -3.18
N THR A 48 -1.48 -5.55 -1.89
CA THR A 48 -2.36 -4.49 -1.39
C THR A 48 -1.80 -3.11 -1.71
N ILE A 49 -0.51 -2.91 -1.48
CA ILE A 49 0.15 -1.64 -1.79
C ILE A 49 0.06 -1.34 -3.28
N LYS A 50 0.32 -2.34 -4.10
CA LYS A 50 0.25 -2.19 -5.56
C LYS A 50 -1.16 -1.82 -6.01
N GLY A 51 -2.17 -2.49 -5.46
CA GLY A 51 -3.57 -2.21 -5.78
C GLY A 51 -3.98 -0.81 -5.36
N THR A 52 -3.59 -0.40 -4.17
CA THR A 52 -3.90 0.94 -3.66
C THR A 52 -3.20 2.02 -4.48
N SER A 53 -1.94 1.79 -4.83
CA SER A 53 -1.18 2.72 -5.67
C SER A 53 -1.78 2.83 -7.06
N GLY A 54 -2.22 1.72 -7.62
CA GLY A 54 -2.89 1.70 -8.92
C GLY A 54 -4.19 2.47 -8.90
N PHE A 55 -4.97 2.28 -7.83
CA PHE A 55 -6.22 3.00 -7.66
C PHE A 55 -6.00 4.50 -7.58
N LEU A 56 -5.01 4.92 -6.80
CA LEU A 56 -4.69 6.35 -6.66
C LEU A 56 -4.21 6.93 -7.99
N GLY A 57 -3.38 6.19 -8.72
CA GLY A 57 -2.92 6.61 -10.04
C GLY A 57 -4.08 6.78 -11.02
N PHE A 58 -5.01 5.84 -11.01
CA PHE A 58 -6.21 5.92 -11.85
C PHE A 58 -7.07 7.13 -11.50
N ALA A 59 -7.30 7.36 -10.21
CA ALA A 59 -8.09 8.50 -9.76
C ALA A 59 -7.44 9.82 -10.16
N ASN A 60 -6.11 9.90 -10.07
CA ASN A 60 -5.36 11.08 -10.46
C ASN A 60 -5.47 11.34 -11.98
N LEU A 61 -5.37 10.30 -12.79
CA LEU A 61 -5.54 10.40 -14.23
C LEU A 61 -6.94 10.88 -14.60
N GLU A 62 -7.94 10.33 -13.94
CA GLU A 62 -9.33 10.72 -14.18
C GLU A 62 -9.53 12.19 -13.83
N ARG A 63 -8.95 12.65 -12.74
CA ARG A 63 -9.03 14.04 -12.33
C ARG A 63 -8.39 14.96 -13.36
N VAL A 64 -7.19 14.62 -13.83
CA VAL A 64 -6.47 15.40 -14.85
C VAL A 64 -7.25 15.44 -16.16
N SER A 65 -7.79 14.30 -16.56
CA SER A 65 -8.60 14.18 -17.77
C SER A 65 -9.86 15.02 -17.68
N HIS A 66 -10.44 15.09 -16.50
CA HIS A 66 -11.68 15.85 -16.27
C HIS A 66 -11.44 17.36 -16.32
N VAL A 67 -10.31 17.80 -15.86
CA VAL A 67 -9.93 19.24 -15.86
C VAL A 67 -9.51 19.68 -17.26
N GLY A 68 -8.89 18.79 -18.00
CA GLY A 68 -8.48 19.07 -19.36
C GLY A 68 -9.64 19.08 -20.30
#